data_95a922aeaff12aea624ac031c0691a6c
#
_entry.id   95a922aeaff12aea624ac031c0691a6c
#
_cell.length_a   1.000
_cell.length_b   1.000
_cell.length_c   1.000
_cell.angle_alpha   90.00
_cell.angle_beta   90.00
_cell.angle_gamma   90.00
#
_symmetry.space_group_name_H-M   'P 1'
#
loop_
_entity.id
_entity.type
_entity.pdbx_description
1 polymer ?
#
loop_
_entity_poly.entity_id
_entity_poly.type
_entity_poly.pdbx_seq_one_letter_code
_entity_poly.pdbx_strand_id
1 'polypeptide(L)'
;MPHRPGSAGDALPQRCAIIEVRVAELRQLFNAIDPSPFRQRDLDPRAEEFIVDWASDLPVTRPWGLVVHLDRPAGRADEAQALREAIHEYFSQRVVASRRRLRELFRRGRISLVIAVAFLTGSIALGDVVAGYLGDGGLGEVLREGFLIGGWVAMWRPLEVFLYDWWPIRAEGRLLRRLSTMPVRIEYKETANTDAWRADWPEVTNLERVMASEKPGHQHTPEEERQIREAALDETIADSFPASDPPSSDPNPDDHSAFERVHPPVDDAKRRSQ
;
A
#
# COMPACT_ATOMS: atom_id res chain seq x y z
N MET A 1 -4.29 -0.02 -33.84
CA MET A 1 -3.65 1.21 -33.32
C MET A 1 -2.16 1.01 -33.38
N PRO A 2 -1.37 1.97 -33.92
CA PRO A 2 0.08 1.81 -34.01
C PRO A 2 0.66 1.70 -32.59
N HIS A 3 1.56 0.72 -32.39
CA HIS A 3 2.42 0.67 -31.23
C HIS A 3 3.16 2.02 -31.11
N ARG A 4 2.94 2.77 -30.02
CA ARG A 4 3.82 3.88 -29.70
C ARG A 4 5.22 3.31 -29.51
N PRO A 5 6.25 3.87 -30.17
CA PRO A 5 7.62 3.49 -29.88
C PRO A 5 7.84 3.72 -28.38
N GLY A 6 8.29 2.69 -27.65
CA GLY A 6 8.47 2.74 -26.21
C GLY A 6 7.40 2.03 -25.37
N SER A 7 6.40 1.34 -25.96
CA SER A 7 5.44 0.53 -25.21
C SER A 7 5.49 -0.94 -25.61
N ALA A 8 5.35 -1.84 -24.63
CA ALA A 8 5.27 -3.29 -24.83
C ALA A 8 4.12 -3.89 -24.03
N GLY A 9 3.53 -5.00 -24.51
CA GLY A 9 2.46 -5.73 -23.82
C GLY A 9 1.11 -5.63 -24.52
N ASP A 10 0.03 -5.80 -23.74
CA ASP A 10 -1.32 -5.93 -24.28
C ASP A 10 -1.87 -4.60 -24.83
N ALA A 11 -2.73 -4.71 -25.85
CA ALA A 11 -3.51 -3.58 -26.31
C ALA A 11 -4.59 -3.23 -25.27
N LEU A 12 -4.60 -1.99 -24.82
CA LEU A 12 -5.62 -1.51 -23.88
C LEU A 12 -6.91 -1.22 -24.63
N PRO A 13 -8.07 -1.66 -24.12
CA PRO A 13 -9.38 -1.33 -24.71
C PRO A 13 -9.62 0.18 -24.73
N GLN A 14 -10.37 0.66 -25.73
CA GLN A 14 -10.83 2.05 -25.74
C GLN A 14 -11.76 2.27 -24.53
N ARG A 15 -11.54 3.35 -23.78
CA ARG A 15 -12.29 3.72 -22.55
C ARG A 15 -12.07 2.76 -21.37
N CYS A 16 -10.94 2.06 -21.27
CA CYS A 16 -10.59 1.35 -20.05
C CYS A 16 -10.23 2.34 -18.92
N ALA A 17 -10.53 1.95 -17.71
CA ALA A 17 -9.99 2.59 -16.53
C ALA A 17 -8.57 2.05 -16.29
N ILE A 18 -7.59 2.93 -16.16
CA ILE A 18 -6.18 2.56 -16.11
C ILE A 18 -5.68 2.67 -14.68
N ILE A 19 -4.99 1.64 -14.23
CA ILE A 19 -4.17 1.65 -13.01
C ILE A 19 -2.74 1.94 -13.46
N GLU A 20 -2.18 3.06 -13.01
CA GLU A 20 -0.82 3.45 -13.37
C GLU A 20 0.12 3.19 -12.19
N VAL A 21 1.18 2.44 -12.45
CA VAL A 21 2.25 2.18 -11.47
C VAL A 21 3.56 2.65 -12.05
N ARG A 22 4.34 3.41 -11.28
CA ARG A 22 5.66 3.89 -11.68
C ARG A 22 6.73 3.23 -10.84
N VAL A 23 7.70 2.59 -11.49
CA VAL A 23 8.83 1.96 -10.84
C VAL A 23 10.09 2.17 -11.65
N ALA A 24 11.24 2.27 -10.99
CA ALA A 24 12.50 2.35 -11.68
C ALA A 24 12.87 1.00 -12.33
N GLU A 25 12.60 -0.11 -11.64
CA GLU A 25 12.85 -1.46 -12.12
C GLU A 25 11.66 -2.38 -11.84
N LEU A 26 11.41 -3.34 -12.74
CA LEU A 26 10.35 -4.35 -12.57
C LEU A 26 10.50 -5.18 -11.28
N ARG A 27 11.74 -5.34 -10.78
CA ARG A 27 11.99 -6.08 -9.54
C ARG A 27 11.32 -5.45 -8.33
N GLN A 28 11.07 -4.14 -8.34
CA GLN A 28 10.42 -3.42 -7.24
C GLN A 28 8.94 -3.78 -7.09
N LEU A 29 8.31 -4.32 -8.13
CA LEU A 29 6.93 -4.82 -8.07
C LEU A 29 6.81 -6.17 -7.38
N PHE A 30 7.92 -6.89 -7.21
CA PHE A 30 7.92 -8.25 -6.71
C PHE A 30 8.66 -8.35 -5.38
N ASN A 31 8.21 -9.28 -4.55
CA ASN A 31 8.84 -9.56 -3.26
C ASN A 31 10.30 -9.98 -3.45
N ALA A 32 11.22 -9.22 -2.88
CA ALA A 32 12.66 -9.48 -2.99
C ALA A 32 13.10 -10.77 -2.24
N ILE A 33 12.31 -11.21 -1.28
CA ILE A 33 12.60 -12.39 -0.44
C ILE A 33 12.16 -13.69 -1.14
N ASP A 34 11.24 -13.60 -2.12
CA ASP A 34 10.73 -14.77 -2.82
C ASP A 34 11.79 -15.34 -3.80
N PRO A 35 12.28 -16.60 -3.58
CA PRO A 35 13.26 -17.23 -4.44
C PRO A 35 12.68 -17.78 -5.75
N SER A 36 11.38 -17.70 -5.94
CA SER A 36 10.69 -18.28 -7.09
C SER A 36 11.12 -17.64 -8.41
N PRO A 37 11.01 -18.37 -9.54
CA PRO A 37 11.22 -17.80 -10.86
C PRO A 37 10.33 -16.57 -11.08
N PHE A 38 10.79 -15.60 -11.86
CA PHE A 38 10.11 -14.30 -12.07
C PHE A 38 8.61 -14.43 -12.39
N ARG A 39 8.20 -15.43 -13.18
CA ARG A 39 6.80 -15.68 -13.56
C ARG A 39 5.90 -16.19 -12.43
N GLN A 40 6.48 -16.69 -11.35
CA GLN A 40 5.78 -17.27 -10.19
C GLN A 40 6.06 -16.49 -8.91
N ARG A 41 6.79 -15.37 -9.04
CA ARG A 41 7.17 -14.55 -7.90
C ARG A 41 5.98 -13.76 -7.39
N ASP A 42 5.83 -13.72 -6.07
CA ASP A 42 4.80 -12.93 -5.42
C ASP A 42 5.03 -11.43 -5.62
N LEU A 43 3.96 -10.66 -5.74
CA LEU A 43 4.04 -9.20 -5.72
C LEU A 43 4.53 -8.72 -4.35
N ASP A 44 5.21 -7.57 -4.36
CA ASP A 44 5.48 -6.84 -3.13
C ASP A 44 4.15 -6.44 -2.46
N PRO A 45 4.02 -6.61 -1.12
CA PRO A 45 2.77 -6.28 -0.41
C PRO A 45 2.30 -4.84 -0.65
N ARG A 46 3.21 -3.87 -0.76
CA ARG A 46 2.88 -2.47 -1.02
C ARG A 46 2.37 -2.26 -2.45
N ALA A 47 2.97 -2.97 -3.42
CA ALA A 47 2.50 -2.93 -4.80
C ALA A 47 1.12 -3.58 -4.94
N GLU A 48 0.88 -4.70 -4.24
CA GLU A 48 -0.44 -5.33 -4.18
C GLU A 48 -1.48 -4.37 -3.60
N GLU A 49 -1.23 -3.83 -2.41
CA GLU A 49 -2.11 -2.89 -1.71
C GLU A 49 -2.46 -1.70 -2.61
N PHE A 50 -1.46 -1.07 -3.20
CA PHE A 50 -1.65 0.05 -4.13
C PHE A 50 -2.55 -0.31 -5.33
N ILE A 51 -2.31 -1.46 -5.97
CA ILE A 51 -3.10 -1.90 -7.13
C ILE A 51 -4.54 -2.21 -6.73
N VAL A 52 -4.73 -2.88 -5.58
CA VAL A 52 -6.05 -3.27 -5.06
C VAL A 52 -6.85 -2.06 -4.64
N ASP A 53 -6.26 -1.11 -3.91
CA ASP A 53 -6.92 0.11 -3.47
C ASP A 53 -7.34 0.97 -4.67
N TRP A 54 -6.43 1.20 -5.61
CA TRP A 54 -6.78 1.92 -6.83
C TRP A 54 -7.88 1.23 -7.62
N ALA A 55 -7.84 -0.10 -7.73
CA ALA A 55 -8.86 -0.88 -8.42
C ALA A 55 -10.23 -0.81 -7.74
N SER A 56 -10.29 -0.66 -6.42
CA SER A 56 -11.55 -0.56 -5.66
C SER A 56 -12.31 0.74 -5.94
N ASP A 57 -11.59 1.82 -6.29
CA ASP A 57 -12.16 3.11 -6.64
C ASP A 57 -12.62 3.21 -8.10
N LEU A 58 -12.21 2.23 -8.93
CA LEU A 58 -12.54 2.26 -10.35
C LEU A 58 -13.98 1.79 -10.64
N PRO A 59 -14.64 2.40 -11.65
CA PRO A 59 -15.99 2.03 -12.02
C PRO A 59 -16.05 0.58 -12.53
N VAL A 60 -16.93 -0.21 -11.94
CA VAL A 60 -17.14 -1.63 -12.27
C VAL A 60 -17.65 -1.83 -13.70
N THR A 61 -18.23 -0.80 -14.32
CA THR A 61 -18.83 -0.84 -15.66
C THR A 61 -17.80 -0.77 -16.80
N ARG A 62 -16.56 -0.34 -16.54
CA ARG A 62 -15.50 -0.20 -17.55
C ARG A 62 -14.51 -1.36 -17.46
N PRO A 63 -13.90 -1.77 -18.56
CA PRO A 63 -12.74 -2.66 -18.52
C PRO A 63 -11.57 -1.97 -17.80
N TRP A 64 -10.75 -2.74 -17.10
CA TRP A 64 -9.57 -2.24 -16.42
C TRP A 64 -8.30 -2.62 -17.17
N GLY A 65 -7.25 -1.86 -17.00
CA GLY A 65 -5.93 -2.14 -17.54
C GLY A 65 -4.84 -1.63 -16.60
N LEU A 66 -3.74 -2.35 -16.54
CA LEU A 66 -2.56 -1.95 -15.78
C LEU A 66 -1.49 -1.42 -16.72
N VAL A 67 -0.98 -0.23 -16.43
CA VAL A 67 0.15 0.38 -17.11
C VAL A 67 1.29 0.54 -16.11
N VAL A 68 2.42 -0.11 -16.41
CA VAL A 68 3.63 0.00 -15.61
C VAL A 68 4.62 0.89 -16.34
N HIS A 69 4.90 2.05 -15.77
CA HIS A 69 5.90 2.99 -16.27
C HIS A 69 7.26 2.61 -15.70
N LEU A 70 8.23 2.38 -16.58
CA LEU A 70 9.61 2.10 -16.23
C LEU A 70 10.49 3.28 -16.56
N ASP A 71 11.29 3.73 -15.58
CA ASP A 71 12.25 4.82 -15.74
C ASP A 71 13.54 4.38 -16.46
N ARG A 72 13.45 3.41 -17.36
CA ARG A 72 14.56 2.90 -18.17
C ARG A 72 14.13 2.64 -19.61
N PRO A 73 15.07 2.55 -20.57
CA PRO A 73 14.77 2.18 -21.94
C PRO A 73 14.26 0.73 -22.02
N ALA A 74 13.64 0.40 -23.15
CA ALA A 74 13.11 -0.93 -23.43
C ALA A 74 14.15 -2.02 -23.19
N GLY A 75 13.76 -3.02 -22.38
CA GLY A 75 14.58 -4.18 -22.07
C GLY A 75 14.39 -5.35 -23.03
N ARG A 76 14.24 -6.57 -22.49
CA ARG A 76 14.01 -7.78 -23.28
C ARG A 76 12.63 -7.78 -23.92
N ALA A 77 12.51 -8.37 -25.11
CA ALA A 77 11.26 -8.45 -25.85
C ALA A 77 10.14 -9.24 -25.11
N ASP A 78 10.50 -10.18 -24.24
CA ASP A 78 9.60 -11.03 -23.46
C ASP A 78 9.20 -10.43 -22.10
N GLU A 79 9.74 -9.28 -21.73
CA GLU A 79 9.59 -8.67 -20.41
C GLU A 79 8.12 -8.34 -20.08
N ALA A 80 7.41 -7.77 -21.03
CA ALA A 80 5.99 -7.44 -20.88
C ALA A 80 5.11 -8.70 -20.75
N GLN A 81 5.46 -9.76 -21.48
CA GLN A 81 4.75 -11.04 -21.37
C GLN A 81 5.02 -11.70 -20.01
N ALA A 82 6.27 -11.71 -19.56
CA ALA A 82 6.64 -12.27 -18.27
C ALA A 82 5.97 -11.53 -17.10
N LEU A 83 5.90 -10.19 -17.18
CA LEU A 83 5.20 -9.36 -16.20
C LEU A 83 3.71 -9.69 -16.18
N ARG A 84 3.05 -9.77 -17.35
CA ARG A 84 1.65 -10.12 -17.43
C ARG A 84 1.36 -11.49 -16.82
N GLU A 85 2.16 -12.50 -17.17
CA GLU A 85 2.00 -13.85 -16.65
C GLU A 85 2.15 -13.87 -15.12
N ALA A 86 3.15 -13.18 -14.58
CA ALA A 86 3.37 -13.09 -13.14
C ALA A 86 2.20 -12.42 -12.41
N ILE A 87 1.69 -11.29 -12.91
CA ILE A 87 0.55 -10.57 -12.32
C ILE A 87 -0.72 -11.41 -12.38
N HIS A 88 -1.01 -12.05 -13.53
CA HIS A 88 -2.19 -12.89 -13.69
C HIS A 88 -2.12 -14.11 -12.76
N GLU A 89 -0.97 -14.78 -12.66
CA GLU A 89 -0.78 -15.92 -11.77
C GLU A 89 -0.97 -15.51 -10.30
N TYR A 90 -0.33 -14.42 -9.87
CA TYR A 90 -0.47 -13.90 -8.53
C TYR A 90 -1.93 -13.65 -8.14
N PHE A 91 -2.66 -12.84 -8.93
CA PHE A 91 -4.06 -12.55 -8.63
C PHE A 91 -4.96 -13.78 -8.78
N SER A 92 -4.65 -14.73 -9.66
CA SER A 92 -5.39 -15.98 -9.76
C SER A 92 -5.28 -16.83 -8.48
N GLN A 93 -4.09 -16.90 -7.90
CA GLN A 93 -3.86 -17.55 -6.61
C GLN A 93 -4.63 -16.84 -5.48
N ARG A 94 -4.65 -15.52 -5.47
CA ARG A 94 -5.44 -14.73 -4.52
C ARG A 94 -6.95 -14.98 -4.66
N VAL A 95 -7.46 -15.14 -5.89
CA VAL A 95 -8.86 -15.54 -6.13
C VAL A 95 -9.16 -16.91 -5.51
N VAL A 96 -8.25 -17.88 -5.67
CA VAL A 96 -8.41 -19.21 -5.06
C VAL A 96 -8.41 -19.11 -3.53
N ALA A 97 -7.52 -18.29 -2.96
CA ALA A 97 -7.45 -18.06 -1.52
C ALA A 97 -8.75 -17.42 -0.98
N SER A 98 -9.27 -16.39 -1.66
CA SER A 98 -10.55 -15.76 -1.30
C SER A 98 -11.72 -16.75 -1.33
N ARG A 99 -11.78 -17.63 -2.35
CA ARG A 99 -12.79 -18.71 -2.41
C ARG A 99 -12.64 -19.74 -1.28
N ARG A 100 -11.41 -20.03 -0.84
CA ARG A 100 -11.17 -20.90 0.33
C ARG A 100 -11.68 -20.24 1.60
N ARG A 101 -11.40 -18.96 1.83
CA ARG A 101 -11.91 -18.17 2.95
C ARG A 101 -13.43 -18.17 3.00
N LEU A 102 -14.08 -17.94 1.86
CA LEU A 102 -15.55 -17.98 1.78
C LEU A 102 -16.14 -19.36 2.14
N ARG A 103 -15.56 -20.45 1.64
CA ARG A 103 -15.99 -21.82 1.99
C ARG A 103 -15.80 -22.13 3.47
N GLU A 104 -14.70 -21.67 4.04
CA GLU A 104 -14.42 -21.85 5.47
C GLU A 104 -15.40 -21.04 6.34
N LEU A 105 -15.71 -19.79 5.96
CA LEU A 105 -16.72 -18.99 6.63
C LEU A 105 -18.08 -19.73 6.68
N PHE A 106 -18.56 -20.21 5.54
CA PHE A 106 -19.82 -20.96 5.50
C PHE A 106 -19.77 -22.30 6.26
N ARG A 107 -18.62 -22.96 6.28
CA ARG A 107 -18.46 -24.18 7.09
C ARG A 107 -18.60 -23.87 8.57
N ARG A 108 -17.91 -22.84 9.05
CA ARG A 108 -18.00 -22.36 10.44
C ARG A 108 -19.41 -21.88 10.78
N GLY A 109 -20.02 -21.11 9.88
CA GLY A 109 -21.41 -20.64 10.03
C GLY A 109 -22.41 -21.79 10.17
N ARG A 110 -22.29 -22.88 9.38
CA ARG A 110 -23.15 -24.05 9.51
C ARG A 110 -22.99 -24.77 10.83
N ILE A 111 -21.73 -24.94 11.30
CA ILE A 111 -21.46 -25.57 12.60
C ILE A 111 -22.05 -24.69 13.72
N SER A 112 -21.81 -23.40 13.67
CA SER A 112 -22.36 -22.43 14.63
C SER A 112 -23.90 -22.45 14.65
N LEU A 113 -24.51 -22.55 13.48
CA LEU A 113 -25.98 -22.65 13.36
C LEU A 113 -26.53 -23.91 14.03
N VAL A 114 -25.90 -25.07 13.81
CA VAL A 114 -26.31 -26.33 14.44
C VAL A 114 -26.21 -26.23 15.97
N ILE A 115 -25.11 -25.67 16.47
CA ILE A 115 -24.89 -25.45 17.91
C ILE A 115 -25.96 -24.49 18.45
N ALA A 116 -26.25 -23.39 17.77
CA ALA A 116 -27.23 -22.41 18.22
C ALA A 116 -28.66 -22.97 18.23
N VAL A 117 -29.02 -23.76 17.22
CA VAL A 117 -30.33 -24.46 17.18
C VAL A 117 -30.46 -25.47 18.30
N ALA A 118 -29.41 -26.27 18.54
CA ALA A 118 -29.41 -27.20 19.65
C ALA A 118 -29.52 -26.51 21.00
N PHE A 119 -28.80 -25.40 21.17
CA PHE A 119 -28.85 -24.57 22.39
C PHE A 119 -30.24 -23.93 22.57
N LEU A 120 -30.82 -23.35 21.53
CA LEU A 120 -32.17 -22.78 21.56
C LEU A 120 -33.20 -23.84 21.96
N THR A 121 -33.16 -25.02 21.33
CA THR A 121 -34.09 -26.10 21.63
C THR A 121 -33.90 -26.57 23.07
N GLY A 122 -32.65 -26.75 23.52
CA GLY A 122 -32.35 -27.07 24.92
C GLY A 122 -32.81 -26.02 25.92
N SER A 123 -32.66 -24.75 25.59
CA SER A 123 -33.13 -23.63 26.44
C SER A 123 -34.66 -23.63 26.57
N ILE A 124 -35.40 -23.85 25.48
CA ILE A 124 -36.86 -23.96 25.51
C ILE A 124 -37.28 -25.13 26.37
N ALA A 125 -36.71 -26.30 26.14
CA ALA A 125 -37.05 -27.53 26.91
C ALA A 125 -36.74 -27.35 28.40
N LEU A 126 -35.59 -26.75 28.73
CA LEU A 126 -35.22 -26.46 30.12
C LEU A 126 -36.18 -25.42 30.75
N GLY A 127 -36.54 -24.39 30.03
CA GLY A 127 -37.52 -23.40 30.48
C GLY A 127 -38.88 -24.01 30.80
N ASP A 128 -39.36 -24.92 29.97
CA ASP A 128 -40.64 -25.61 30.19
C ASP A 128 -40.57 -26.56 31.41
N VAL A 129 -39.45 -27.26 31.58
CA VAL A 129 -39.25 -28.16 32.76
C VAL A 129 -39.17 -27.36 34.04
N VAL A 130 -38.43 -26.22 34.07
CA VAL A 130 -38.28 -25.38 35.25
C VAL A 130 -39.62 -24.73 35.62
N ALA A 131 -40.37 -24.23 34.62
CA ALA A 131 -41.71 -23.67 34.85
C ALA A 131 -42.68 -24.74 35.43
N GLY A 132 -42.62 -25.97 34.95
CA GLY A 132 -43.41 -27.08 35.49
C GLY A 132 -43.10 -27.44 36.93
N TYR A 133 -41.84 -27.34 37.36
CA TYR A 133 -41.41 -27.59 38.77
C TYR A 133 -41.77 -26.43 39.72
N LEU A 134 -41.75 -25.19 39.28
CA LEU A 134 -42.07 -24.00 40.09
C LEU A 134 -43.58 -23.76 40.22
N GLY A 135 -44.43 -24.46 39.44
CA GLY A 135 -45.86 -24.26 39.43
C GLY A 135 -46.28 -22.91 38.84
N ASP A 136 -47.56 -22.56 38.99
CA ASP A 136 -48.16 -21.32 38.41
C ASP A 136 -47.68 -20.01 39.07
N GLY A 137 -46.50 -20.02 39.69
CA GLY A 137 -45.86 -18.81 40.23
C GLY A 137 -45.18 -17.98 39.15
N GLY A 138 -45.31 -16.64 39.19
CA GLY A 138 -44.70 -15.73 38.23
C GLY A 138 -43.19 -15.90 37.98
N LEU A 139 -42.47 -16.54 38.92
CA LEU A 139 -41.05 -16.88 38.74
C LEU A 139 -40.81 -17.93 37.66
N GLY A 140 -41.70 -18.93 37.51
CA GLY A 140 -41.61 -19.95 36.49
C GLY A 140 -41.71 -19.35 35.09
N GLU A 141 -42.64 -18.40 34.92
CA GLU A 141 -42.86 -17.70 33.63
C GLU A 141 -41.65 -16.78 33.28
N VAL A 142 -41.13 -16.02 34.22
CA VAL A 142 -39.98 -15.15 34.03
C VAL A 142 -38.73 -15.98 33.65
N LEU A 143 -38.51 -17.13 34.27
CA LEU A 143 -37.37 -18.03 33.92
C LEU A 143 -37.55 -18.63 32.53
N ARG A 144 -38.76 -19.08 32.16
CA ARG A 144 -39.07 -19.59 30.83
C ARG A 144 -38.79 -18.55 29.75
N GLU A 145 -39.25 -17.30 29.93
CA GLU A 145 -38.94 -16.20 29.01
C GLU A 145 -37.42 -15.90 28.95
N GLY A 146 -36.74 -15.91 30.11
CA GLY A 146 -35.30 -15.74 30.19
C GLY A 146 -34.53 -16.78 29.39
N PHE A 147 -34.90 -18.06 29.48
CA PHE A 147 -34.30 -19.14 28.67
C PHE A 147 -34.58 -18.98 27.19
N LEU A 148 -35.77 -18.56 26.82
CA LEU A 148 -36.16 -18.26 25.42
C LEU A 148 -35.30 -17.14 24.85
N ILE A 149 -35.17 -16.02 25.58
CA ILE A 149 -34.36 -14.87 25.18
C ILE A 149 -32.88 -15.30 25.05
N GLY A 150 -32.34 -16.05 26.02
CA GLY A 150 -30.97 -16.56 25.97
C GLY A 150 -30.73 -17.44 24.75
N GLY A 151 -31.68 -18.33 24.41
CA GLY A 151 -31.63 -19.13 23.19
C GLY A 151 -31.64 -18.30 21.91
N TRP A 152 -32.44 -17.25 21.86
CA TRP A 152 -32.49 -16.29 20.73
C TRP A 152 -31.18 -15.54 20.54
N VAL A 153 -30.54 -15.10 21.64
CA VAL A 153 -29.24 -14.41 21.58
C VAL A 153 -28.17 -15.32 20.98
N ALA A 154 -28.20 -16.62 21.31
CA ALA A 154 -27.26 -17.58 20.73
C ALA A 154 -27.43 -17.73 19.21
N MET A 155 -28.63 -17.50 18.67
CA MET A 155 -28.91 -17.57 17.23
C MET A 155 -28.34 -16.37 16.44
N TRP A 156 -28.03 -15.24 17.11
CA TRP A 156 -27.60 -14.02 16.45
C TRP A 156 -26.29 -14.23 15.65
N ARG A 157 -25.30 -14.89 16.24
CA ARG A 157 -24.01 -15.11 15.61
C ARG A 157 -24.06 -15.88 14.29
N PRO A 158 -24.74 -17.05 14.18
CA PRO A 158 -24.93 -17.70 12.89
C PRO A 158 -25.64 -16.84 11.86
N LEU A 159 -26.69 -16.08 12.29
CA LEU A 159 -27.41 -15.19 11.38
C LEU A 159 -26.50 -14.11 10.79
N GLU A 160 -25.64 -13.51 11.60
CA GLU A 160 -24.67 -12.49 11.17
C GLU A 160 -23.74 -13.04 10.07
N VAL A 161 -23.23 -14.27 10.25
CA VAL A 161 -22.37 -14.94 9.24
C VAL A 161 -23.11 -15.09 7.91
N PHE A 162 -24.38 -15.52 7.93
CA PHE A 162 -25.14 -15.77 6.72
C PHE A 162 -25.70 -14.51 6.07
N LEU A 163 -25.94 -13.43 6.83
CA LEU A 163 -26.49 -12.18 6.28
C LEU A 163 -25.40 -11.20 5.84
N TYR A 164 -24.29 -11.10 6.59
CA TYR A 164 -23.34 -9.99 6.42
C TYR A 164 -21.91 -10.41 6.10
N ASP A 165 -21.34 -11.39 6.82
CA ASP A 165 -19.89 -11.68 6.79
C ASP A 165 -19.37 -12.15 5.42
N TRP A 166 -20.20 -12.70 4.57
CA TRP A 166 -19.79 -13.22 3.26
C TRP A 166 -19.69 -12.15 2.16
N TRP A 167 -20.36 -11.01 2.33
CA TRP A 167 -20.43 -9.96 1.32
C TRP A 167 -19.08 -9.35 0.98
N PRO A 168 -18.26 -8.89 1.96
CA PRO A 168 -16.96 -8.30 1.70
C PRO A 168 -16.02 -9.31 1.03
N ILE A 169 -15.99 -10.56 1.48
CA ILE A 169 -15.15 -11.61 0.89
C ILE A 169 -15.53 -11.86 -0.59
N ARG A 170 -16.81 -11.83 -0.89
CA ARG A 170 -17.28 -11.99 -2.27
C ARG A 170 -16.99 -10.78 -3.14
N ALA A 171 -17.06 -9.58 -2.58
CA ALA A 171 -16.69 -8.34 -3.27
C ALA A 171 -15.21 -8.35 -3.62
N GLU A 172 -14.34 -8.64 -2.65
CA GLU A 172 -12.89 -8.82 -2.84
C GLU A 172 -12.60 -9.88 -3.91
N GLY A 173 -13.24 -11.04 -3.84
CA GLY A 173 -13.04 -12.09 -4.84
C GLY A 173 -13.47 -11.71 -6.27
N ARG A 174 -14.43 -10.80 -6.43
CA ARG A 174 -14.82 -10.26 -7.75
C ARG A 174 -13.76 -9.29 -8.27
N LEU A 175 -13.25 -8.42 -7.41
CA LEU A 175 -12.19 -7.48 -7.71
C LEU A 175 -10.93 -8.22 -8.15
N LEU A 176 -10.43 -9.16 -7.33
CA LEU A 176 -9.25 -9.98 -7.63
C LEU A 176 -9.38 -10.75 -8.96
N ARG A 177 -10.58 -11.25 -9.28
CA ARG A 177 -10.83 -11.93 -10.56
C ARG A 177 -10.69 -10.98 -11.75
N ARG A 178 -11.05 -9.71 -11.62
CA ARG A 178 -10.84 -8.72 -12.68
C ARG A 178 -9.36 -8.41 -12.84
N LEU A 179 -8.64 -8.25 -11.73
CA LEU A 179 -7.20 -8.04 -11.74
C LEU A 179 -6.45 -9.22 -12.35
N SER A 180 -6.92 -10.47 -12.15
CA SER A 180 -6.29 -11.67 -12.74
C SER A 180 -6.47 -11.80 -14.26
N THR A 181 -7.29 -10.98 -14.88
CA THR A 181 -7.57 -11.05 -16.33
C THR A 181 -7.41 -9.71 -17.05
N MET A 182 -6.96 -8.67 -16.33
CA MET A 182 -6.79 -7.35 -16.94
C MET A 182 -5.59 -7.33 -17.90
N PRO A 183 -5.67 -6.57 -19.00
CA PRO A 183 -4.51 -6.34 -19.88
C PRO A 183 -3.42 -5.57 -19.14
N VAL A 184 -2.16 -5.99 -19.34
CA VAL A 184 -0.98 -5.39 -18.75
C VAL A 184 -0.08 -4.82 -19.84
N ARG A 185 0.30 -3.56 -19.69
CA ARG A 185 1.20 -2.84 -20.60
C ARG A 185 2.36 -2.26 -19.83
N ILE A 186 3.54 -2.28 -20.45
CA ILE A 186 4.71 -1.55 -19.98
C ILE A 186 4.89 -0.33 -20.88
N GLU A 187 5.12 0.82 -20.28
CA GLU A 187 5.57 2.03 -20.95
C GLU A 187 6.98 2.35 -20.45
N TYR A 188 7.92 2.38 -21.40
CA TYR A 188 9.31 2.72 -21.12
C TYR A 188 9.48 4.23 -21.24
N LYS A 189 10.31 4.80 -20.36
CA LYS A 189 10.73 6.18 -20.52
C LYS A 189 11.51 6.27 -21.82
N GLU A 190 10.98 7.01 -22.79
CA GLU A 190 11.77 7.43 -23.93
C GLU A 190 13.00 8.16 -23.34
N THR A 191 14.18 7.60 -23.53
CA THR A 191 15.40 8.40 -23.43
C THR A 191 15.23 9.49 -24.46
N ALA A 192 14.76 10.65 -24.01
CA ALA A 192 14.83 11.86 -24.82
C ALA A 192 16.22 11.83 -25.43
N ASN A 193 16.24 11.78 -26.75
CA ASN A 193 17.43 11.65 -27.57
C ASN A 193 18.57 12.43 -26.91
N THR A 194 19.46 11.71 -26.20
CA THR A 194 20.60 12.31 -25.50
C THR A 194 21.52 13.00 -26.51
N ASP A 195 21.28 12.78 -27.80
CA ASP A 195 22.01 13.38 -28.89
C ASP A 195 21.37 14.70 -29.38
N ALA A 196 20.07 14.95 -29.10
CA ALA A 196 19.41 16.21 -29.51
C ALA A 196 19.93 17.43 -28.70
N TRP A 197 20.23 17.24 -27.40
CA TRP A 197 20.83 18.32 -26.61
C TRP A 197 22.32 18.51 -26.92
N ARG A 198 23.03 17.47 -27.43
CA ARG A 198 24.41 17.58 -27.89
C ARG A 198 24.50 18.33 -29.22
N ALA A 199 23.49 18.23 -30.08
CA ALA A 199 23.50 18.91 -31.38
C ALA A 199 23.22 20.44 -31.24
N ASP A 200 22.50 20.86 -30.19
CA ASP A 200 22.15 22.27 -29.94
C ASP A 200 23.09 22.97 -28.93
N TRP A 201 24.08 22.21 -28.40
CA TRP A 201 25.08 22.83 -27.51
C TRP A 201 26.16 23.43 -28.38
N PRO A 202 26.34 24.77 -28.41
CA PRO A 202 27.45 25.39 -29.10
C PRO A 202 28.73 24.78 -28.53
N GLU A 203 29.65 24.35 -29.42
CA GLU A 203 30.97 23.83 -29.07
C GLU A 203 31.58 24.68 -27.94
N VAL A 204 31.55 24.09 -26.73
CA VAL A 204 32.08 24.76 -25.55
C VAL A 204 33.60 24.59 -25.56
N THR A 205 34.22 25.32 -26.47
CA THR A 205 35.67 25.60 -26.41
C THR A 205 36.00 26.54 -25.23
N ASN A 206 35.05 26.84 -24.35
CA ASN A 206 35.18 27.75 -23.23
C ASN A 206 34.86 27.13 -21.86
N LEU A 207 34.63 25.81 -21.77
CA LEU A 207 34.38 25.16 -20.47
C LEU A 207 35.58 25.26 -19.51
N GLU A 208 36.82 25.26 -20.03
CA GLU A 208 38.01 25.45 -19.19
C GLU A 208 38.07 26.87 -18.60
N ARG A 209 37.48 27.88 -19.26
CA ARG A 209 37.47 29.26 -18.76
C ARG A 209 36.33 29.53 -17.76
N VAL A 210 35.21 28.81 -17.86
CA VAL A 210 34.08 28.92 -16.93
C VAL A 210 34.30 28.07 -15.67
N MET A 211 34.99 26.93 -15.78
CA MET A 211 35.32 26.09 -14.63
C MET A 211 36.53 26.65 -13.83
N ALA A 212 37.29 27.60 -14.37
CA ALA A 212 38.33 28.33 -13.65
C ALA A 212 37.80 29.56 -12.86
N SER A 213 36.54 29.94 -13.10
CA SER A 213 35.85 31.02 -12.39
C SER A 213 34.92 30.42 -11.34
N GLU A 214 35.40 30.44 -10.11
CA GLU A 214 34.63 30.26 -8.88
C GLU A 214 33.92 28.91 -8.70
N LYS A 215 34.65 27.93 -8.17
CA LYS A 215 34.09 27.17 -7.06
C LYS A 215 33.74 28.21 -5.98
N PRO A 216 32.48 28.35 -5.54
CA PRO A 216 32.22 29.02 -4.29
C PRO A 216 33.02 28.24 -3.26
N GLY A 217 34.12 28.85 -2.78
CA GLY A 217 34.96 28.21 -1.77
C GLY A 217 34.05 27.90 -0.59
N HIS A 218 34.11 26.73 -0.09
CA HIS A 218 33.51 26.42 1.21
C HIS A 218 34.02 27.47 2.17
N GLN A 219 33.13 28.33 2.66
CA GLN A 219 33.47 29.46 3.53
C GLN A 219 33.82 28.96 4.94
N HIS A 220 33.70 27.65 5.17
CA HIS A 220 33.85 26.99 6.47
C HIS A 220 34.99 25.99 6.47
N THR A 221 35.65 25.91 7.62
CA THR A 221 36.59 24.81 7.89
C THR A 221 35.85 23.49 8.10
N PRO A 222 36.51 22.33 7.90
CA PRO A 222 35.88 21.02 8.14
C PRO A 222 35.35 20.83 9.57
N GLU A 223 35.89 21.56 10.55
CA GLU A 223 35.43 21.56 11.94
C GLU A 223 34.15 22.41 12.10
N GLU A 224 34.07 23.58 11.47
CA GLU A 224 32.88 24.42 11.45
C GLU A 224 31.71 23.72 10.72
N GLU A 225 31.96 23.05 9.60
CA GLU A 225 30.94 22.23 8.91
C GLU A 225 30.39 21.11 9.81
N ARG A 226 31.25 20.45 10.59
CA ARG A 226 30.81 19.42 11.54
C ARG A 226 29.92 20.02 12.64
N GLN A 227 30.30 21.16 13.20
CA GLN A 227 29.51 21.82 14.23
C GLN A 227 28.14 22.29 13.72
N ILE A 228 28.08 22.81 12.48
CA ILE A 228 26.83 23.19 11.83
C ILE A 228 25.92 21.98 11.63
N ARG A 229 26.47 20.85 11.18
CA ARG A 229 25.71 19.60 11.02
C ARG A 229 25.22 19.04 12.34
N GLU A 230 26.05 19.03 13.38
CA GLU A 230 25.69 18.55 14.71
C GLU A 230 24.57 19.42 15.31
N ALA A 231 24.67 20.73 15.20
CA ALA A 231 23.63 21.64 15.69
C ALA A 231 22.29 21.46 14.95
N ALA A 232 22.32 21.29 13.64
CA ALA A 232 21.11 21.04 12.83
C ALA A 232 20.49 19.67 13.14
N LEU A 233 21.31 18.66 13.44
CA LEU A 233 20.86 17.34 13.83
C LEU A 233 20.19 17.35 15.21
N ASP A 234 20.79 18.04 16.18
CA ASP A 234 20.25 18.20 17.53
C ASP A 234 18.89 18.92 17.51
N GLU A 235 18.75 19.96 16.67
CA GLU A 235 17.47 20.65 16.49
C GLU A 235 16.41 19.71 15.86
N THR A 236 16.78 18.95 14.85
CA THR A 236 15.87 17.99 14.20
C THR A 236 15.42 16.88 15.17
N ILE A 237 16.33 16.42 16.03
CA ILE A 237 16.02 15.44 17.08
C ILE A 237 15.12 16.05 18.16
N ALA A 238 15.36 17.30 18.58
CA ALA A 238 14.53 17.97 19.56
C ALA A 238 13.09 18.21 19.07
N ASP A 239 12.92 18.56 17.80
CA ASP A 239 11.62 18.78 17.17
C ASP A 239 10.86 17.46 16.90
N SER A 240 11.57 16.35 16.78
CA SER A 240 10.97 15.04 16.51
C SER A 240 10.53 14.27 17.76
N PHE A 241 10.81 14.77 18.98
CA PHE A 241 10.39 14.13 20.22
C PHE A 241 9.05 14.70 20.75
N PRO A 242 7.97 13.88 20.86
CA PRO A 242 7.92 12.41 20.92
C PRO A 242 7.47 11.71 19.61
N ALA A 243 7.76 12.27 18.46
CA ALA A 243 7.35 11.66 17.20
C ALA A 243 8.21 10.44 16.83
N SER A 244 7.57 9.42 16.29
CA SER A 244 8.18 8.14 15.93
C SER A 244 8.93 8.13 14.58
N ASP A 245 9.04 9.28 13.93
CA ASP A 245 9.70 9.39 12.63
C ASP A 245 11.20 9.68 12.78
N PRO A 246 12.09 8.95 12.08
CA PRO A 246 13.51 9.27 12.07
C PRO A 246 13.76 10.62 11.39
N PRO A 247 14.79 11.38 11.81
CA PRO A 247 15.16 12.64 11.15
C PRO A 247 15.42 12.41 9.66
N SER A 248 14.72 13.17 8.82
CA SER A 248 14.59 12.89 7.38
C SER A 248 15.67 13.51 6.51
N SER A 249 16.64 14.25 7.05
CA SER A 249 17.59 15.01 6.25
C SER A 249 19.01 14.98 6.75
N ASP A 250 19.96 14.75 5.83
CA ASP A 250 21.36 15.12 6.02
C ASP A 250 21.44 16.66 5.97
N PRO A 251 21.80 17.34 7.07
CA PRO A 251 21.79 18.82 7.12
C PRO A 251 22.73 19.41 6.09
N ASN A 252 22.24 20.40 5.34
CA ASN A 252 23.07 21.13 4.40
C ASN A 252 24.08 22.01 5.15
N PRO A 253 25.40 21.82 4.99
CA PRO A 253 26.41 22.61 5.68
C PRO A 253 26.41 24.10 5.29
N ASP A 254 25.76 24.47 4.17
CA ASP A 254 25.61 25.85 3.73
C ASP A 254 24.38 26.56 4.36
N ASP A 255 23.55 25.83 5.13
CA ASP A 255 22.41 26.41 5.85
C ASP A 255 22.79 26.72 7.30
N HIS A 256 22.99 27.97 7.59
CA HIS A 256 23.42 28.47 8.92
C HIS A 256 22.26 28.66 9.91
N SER A 257 21.03 28.42 9.52
CA SER A 257 19.85 28.77 10.33
C SER A 257 19.82 28.12 11.70
N ALA A 258 20.29 26.87 11.83
CA ALA A 258 20.39 26.15 13.10
C ALA A 258 21.56 26.66 13.95
N PHE A 259 22.71 26.94 13.34
CA PHE A 259 23.88 27.47 14.04
C PHE A 259 23.64 28.86 14.64
N GLU A 260 22.97 29.75 13.89
CA GLU A 260 22.60 31.11 14.37
C GLU A 260 21.62 31.07 15.54
N ARG A 261 20.74 30.06 15.60
CA ARG A 261 19.81 29.89 16.73
C ARG A 261 20.50 29.38 17.98
N VAL A 262 21.47 28.48 17.87
CA VAL A 262 22.24 27.94 19.01
C VAL A 262 23.31 28.93 19.47
N HIS A 263 23.92 29.68 18.56
CA HIS A 263 24.94 30.69 18.83
C HIS A 263 24.53 32.02 18.23
N PRO A 264 23.61 32.78 18.89
CA PRO A 264 23.22 34.10 18.37
C PRO A 264 24.46 35.02 18.27
N PRO A 265 24.57 35.82 17.23
CA PRO A 265 25.71 36.70 17.03
C PRO A 265 25.92 37.57 18.25
N VAL A 266 27.16 37.58 18.75
CA VAL A 266 27.55 38.38 19.92
C VAL A 266 27.48 39.82 19.49
N ASP A 267 26.56 40.56 20.09
CA ASP A 267 26.33 41.97 19.83
C ASP A 267 27.56 42.77 20.26
N ASP A 268 28.50 43.02 19.33
CA ASP A 268 29.73 43.79 19.53
C ASP A 268 29.45 45.25 19.90
N ALA A 269 28.20 45.70 19.87
CA ALA A 269 27.78 47.04 20.27
C ALA A 269 27.96 47.31 21.78
N LYS A 270 28.04 46.28 22.63
CA LYS A 270 28.23 46.43 24.09
C LYS A 270 29.69 46.58 24.53
N ARG A 271 30.65 46.31 23.67
CA ARG A 271 32.10 46.44 24.00
C ARG A 271 32.70 47.84 23.75
N ARG A 272 31.96 48.78 23.13
CA ARG A 272 32.46 50.14 22.84
C ARG A 272 31.99 51.21 23.80
N SER A 273 31.31 50.82 24.88
CA SER A 273 30.79 51.77 25.90
C SER A 273 31.21 51.42 27.34
N GLN A 274 32.42 50.85 27.53
CA GLN A 274 33.11 50.83 28.84
C GLN A 274 34.52 51.37 28.72
#